data_8fd25e7987e73c97ea502dbda2063224
#
_entry.id   8fd25e7987e73c97ea502dbda2063224
#
_cell.length_a   1.000
_cell.length_b   1.000
_cell.length_c   1.000
_cell.angle_alpha   90.00
_cell.angle_beta   90.00
_cell.angle_gamma   90.00
#
_symmetry.space_group_name_H-M   'P 1'
#
loop_
_entity.id
_entity.type
_entity.pdbx_description
1 polymer ?
#
loop_
_entity_poly.entity_id
_entity_poly.type
_entity_poly.pdbx_seq_one_letter_code
_entity_poly.pdbx_strand_id
1 'polypeptide(L)'
;SQQNAASNAHHAATVYNVGMNANFAPFEFTDSAGNVHGFDVDLMNAIAKAGDLNIRYKNQPWDGLFASLKSKDNDILISGITITDERRQTMAFSRPYFEVKQVVLVSDGHNIQSVNDLTKLDKIAVSTGTTGDYAAQKLFGATSPKVARFENLPLTIKALETGGAQAMISDSAVVGNYVKNNSKQNFTVIDVPDFPVEEYGIALRPEDTEKLKK
;
A
#
# COMPACT_ATOMS: atom_id res chain seq x y z
N SER A 1 -39.49 -18.72 -10.22
CA SER A 1 -38.55 -19.75 -9.85
C SER A 1 -37.44 -19.93 -10.86
N GLN A 2 -37.64 -20.54 -12.02
CA GLN A 2 -36.57 -20.68 -13.03
C GLN A 2 -36.14 -19.35 -13.62
N GLN A 3 -37.07 -18.43 -13.84
CA GLN A 3 -36.75 -17.09 -14.30
C GLN A 3 -35.93 -16.29 -13.28
N ASN A 4 -36.24 -16.45 -11.99
CA ASN A 4 -35.46 -15.79 -10.94
C ASN A 4 -34.06 -16.37 -10.83
N ALA A 5 -33.90 -17.69 -10.99
CA ALA A 5 -32.60 -18.31 -10.98
C ALA A 5 -31.75 -17.89 -12.18
N ALA A 6 -32.33 -17.80 -13.36
CA ALA A 6 -31.65 -17.34 -14.55
C ALA A 6 -31.25 -15.86 -14.45
N SER A 7 -32.13 -15.02 -13.91
CA SER A 7 -31.85 -13.61 -13.67
C SER A 7 -30.74 -13.42 -12.65
N ASN A 8 -30.79 -14.17 -11.55
CA ASN A 8 -29.74 -14.13 -10.52
C ASN A 8 -28.39 -14.64 -11.07
N ALA A 9 -28.40 -15.69 -11.87
CA ALA A 9 -27.20 -16.20 -12.53
C ALA A 9 -26.61 -15.14 -13.49
N HIS A 10 -27.47 -14.44 -14.21
CA HIS A 10 -27.02 -13.38 -15.12
C HIS A 10 -26.40 -12.20 -14.35
N HIS A 11 -27.01 -11.77 -13.24
CA HIS A 11 -26.44 -10.74 -12.36
C HIS A 11 -25.17 -11.21 -11.66
N ALA A 12 -25.11 -12.49 -11.29
CA ALA A 12 -23.95 -13.07 -10.65
C ALA A 12 -22.78 -13.32 -11.64
N ALA A 13 -23.05 -13.26 -12.97
CA ALA A 13 -22.04 -13.57 -13.99
C ALA A 13 -20.91 -12.54 -14.07
N THR A 14 -21.16 -11.30 -13.61
CA THR A 14 -20.16 -10.23 -13.65
C THR A 14 -19.71 -9.89 -12.24
N VAL A 15 -18.63 -10.53 -11.82
CA VAL A 15 -17.99 -10.26 -10.53
C VAL A 15 -16.58 -9.75 -10.81
N TYR A 16 -16.27 -8.57 -10.28
CA TYR A 16 -14.94 -8.00 -10.41
C TYR A 16 -14.09 -8.38 -9.20
N ASN A 17 -12.94 -8.96 -9.45
CA ASN A 17 -11.98 -9.30 -8.39
C ASN A 17 -11.16 -8.05 -8.07
N VAL A 18 -11.18 -7.67 -6.81
CA VAL A 18 -10.43 -6.53 -6.28
C VAL A 18 -9.26 -7.05 -5.48
N GLY A 19 -8.06 -6.83 -5.99
CA GLY A 19 -6.82 -7.28 -5.35
C GLY A 19 -6.25 -6.23 -4.41
N MET A 20 -5.71 -6.70 -3.29
CA MET A 20 -5.04 -5.86 -2.32
C MET A 20 -4.08 -6.69 -1.47
N ASN A 21 -3.12 -6.03 -0.86
CA ASN A 21 -2.27 -6.62 0.17
C ASN A 21 -2.73 -6.08 1.53
N ALA A 22 -3.58 -6.84 2.22
CA ALA A 22 -4.31 -6.38 3.40
C ALA A 22 -3.50 -6.53 4.70
N ASN A 23 -2.29 -5.99 4.70
CA ASN A 23 -1.46 -5.81 5.88
C ASN A 23 -0.85 -4.40 5.92
N PHE A 24 -1.63 -3.41 5.51
CA PHE A 24 -1.21 -2.03 5.31
C PHE A 24 -2.20 -1.07 6.02
N ALA A 25 -2.29 -1.21 7.34
CA ALA A 25 -3.19 -0.38 8.14
C ALA A 25 -2.77 1.10 8.08
N PRO A 26 -3.69 2.05 8.02
CA PRO A 26 -5.15 1.94 8.17
C PRO A 26 -5.91 1.74 6.86
N PHE A 27 -5.22 1.50 5.76
CA PHE A 27 -5.86 1.42 4.43
C PHE A 27 -6.50 0.08 4.16
N GLU A 28 -5.78 -1.01 4.39
CA GLU A 28 -6.32 -2.35 4.33
C GLU A 28 -5.64 -3.25 5.35
N PHE A 29 -6.47 -4.01 6.05
CA PHE A 29 -6.01 -4.99 7.03
C PHE A 29 -7.09 -6.06 7.20
N THR A 30 -6.72 -7.17 7.81
CA THR A 30 -7.67 -8.27 8.05
C THR A 30 -8.06 -8.35 9.53
N ASP A 31 -9.28 -8.80 9.78
CA ASP A 31 -9.69 -9.19 11.12
C ASP A 31 -9.30 -10.65 11.41
N SER A 32 -9.64 -11.15 12.59
CA SER A 32 -9.30 -12.51 13.01
C SER A 32 -9.94 -13.59 12.12
N ALA A 33 -11.05 -13.27 11.44
CA ALA A 33 -11.73 -14.18 10.53
C ALA A 33 -11.18 -14.09 9.08
N GLY A 34 -10.22 -13.20 8.83
CA GLY A 34 -9.65 -13.01 7.50
C GLY A 34 -10.41 -12.03 6.60
N ASN A 35 -11.42 -11.36 7.14
CA ASN A 35 -12.17 -10.34 6.39
C ASN A 35 -11.35 -9.06 6.29
N VAL A 36 -11.44 -8.40 5.13
CA VAL A 36 -10.70 -7.17 4.89
C VAL A 36 -11.47 -5.95 5.40
N HIS A 37 -10.73 -4.99 5.94
CA HIS A 37 -11.23 -3.74 6.50
C HIS A 37 -10.27 -2.61 6.16
N GLY A 38 -10.70 -1.37 6.39
CA GLY A 38 -9.88 -0.19 6.29
C GLY A 38 -10.41 0.82 5.31
N PHE A 39 -9.69 1.93 5.18
CA PHE A 39 -10.08 3.05 4.33
C PHE A 39 -10.30 2.62 2.87
N ASP A 40 -9.39 1.84 2.31
CA ASP A 40 -9.48 1.40 0.92
C ASP A 40 -10.68 0.48 0.70
N VAL A 41 -10.97 -0.37 1.66
CA VAL A 41 -12.13 -1.27 1.60
C VAL A 41 -13.42 -0.47 1.63
N ASP A 42 -13.51 0.51 2.54
CA ASP A 42 -14.71 1.37 2.65
C ASP A 42 -14.93 2.17 1.37
N LEU A 43 -13.86 2.72 0.81
CA LEU A 43 -13.92 3.45 -0.45
C LEU A 43 -14.38 2.54 -1.60
N MET A 44 -13.77 1.36 -1.71
CA MET A 44 -14.12 0.43 -2.80
C MET A 44 -15.56 -0.08 -2.67
N ASN A 45 -16.01 -0.34 -1.45
CA ASN A 45 -17.41 -0.71 -1.20
C ASN A 45 -18.37 0.40 -1.64
N ALA A 46 -18.03 1.66 -1.34
CA ALA A 46 -18.84 2.80 -1.74
C ALA A 46 -18.89 2.96 -3.27
N ILE A 47 -17.75 2.77 -3.94
CA ILE A 47 -17.67 2.82 -5.40
C ILE A 47 -18.51 1.71 -6.02
N ALA A 48 -18.39 0.50 -5.50
CA ALA A 48 -19.14 -0.66 -6.00
C ALA A 48 -20.65 -0.43 -5.86
N LYS A 49 -21.07 0.13 -4.73
CA LYS A 49 -22.49 0.44 -4.50
C LYS A 49 -22.98 1.51 -5.47
N ALA A 50 -22.23 2.58 -5.63
CA ALA A 50 -22.59 3.68 -6.52
C ALA A 50 -22.65 3.26 -7.99
N GLY A 51 -21.74 2.39 -8.41
CA GLY A 51 -21.65 1.89 -9.79
C GLY A 51 -22.43 0.60 -10.04
N ASP A 52 -23.13 0.08 -9.05
CA ASP A 52 -23.84 -1.20 -9.12
C ASP A 52 -22.93 -2.33 -9.59
N LEU A 53 -21.74 -2.42 -9.00
CA LEU A 53 -20.75 -3.44 -9.30
C LEU A 53 -20.78 -4.54 -8.25
N ASN A 54 -20.67 -5.78 -8.70
CA ASN A 54 -20.41 -6.92 -7.83
C ASN A 54 -18.91 -7.10 -7.70
N ILE A 55 -18.39 -7.03 -6.50
CA ILE A 55 -16.95 -7.16 -6.27
C ILE A 55 -16.66 -8.28 -5.27
N ARG A 56 -15.45 -8.82 -5.40
CA ARG A 56 -14.90 -9.80 -4.47
C ARG A 56 -13.47 -9.40 -4.16
N TYR A 57 -13.14 -9.32 -2.88
CA TYR A 57 -11.79 -8.99 -2.46
C TYR A 57 -10.88 -10.21 -2.50
N LYS A 58 -9.66 -10.02 -2.99
CA LYS A 58 -8.59 -11.03 -2.98
C LYS A 58 -7.39 -10.43 -2.27
N ASN A 59 -7.13 -10.92 -1.07
CA ASN A 59 -5.94 -10.54 -0.31
C ASN A 59 -4.77 -11.39 -0.77
N GLN A 60 -3.69 -10.75 -1.20
CA GLN A 60 -2.50 -11.43 -1.69
C GLN A 60 -1.25 -10.63 -1.38
N PRO A 61 -0.06 -11.25 -1.48
CA PRO A 61 1.19 -10.51 -1.26
C PRO A 61 1.35 -9.35 -2.24
N TRP A 62 2.04 -8.30 -1.79
CA TRP A 62 2.39 -7.16 -2.64
C TRP A 62 3.20 -7.60 -3.86
N ASP A 63 4.17 -8.49 -3.64
CA ASP A 63 4.87 -9.12 -4.75
C ASP A 63 3.87 -9.92 -5.59
N GLY A 64 3.82 -9.63 -6.87
CA GLY A 64 2.86 -10.23 -7.77
C GLY A 64 1.51 -9.52 -7.86
N LEU A 65 1.23 -8.53 -7.02
CA LEU A 65 -0.06 -7.82 -7.05
C LEU A 65 -0.29 -7.13 -8.41
N PHE A 66 0.71 -6.41 -8.92
CA PHE A 66 0.57 -5.73 -10.22
C PHE A 66 0.46 -6.74 -11.36
N ALA A 67 1.20 -7.83 -11.29
CA ALA A 67 1.10 -8.89 -12.30
C ALA A 67 -0.29 -9.54 -12.32
N SER A 68 -0.98 -9.60 -11.18
CA SER A 68 -2.33 -10.16 -11.10
C SER A 68 -3.35 -9.39 -11.93
N LEU A 69 -3.12 -8.10 -12.12
CA LEU A 69 -3.97 -7.27 -12.98
C LEU A 69 -3.78 -7.63 -14.45
N LYS A 70 -2.54 -7.77 -14.87
CA LYS A 70 -2.20 -8.14 -16.25
C LYS A 70 -2.67 -9.55 -16.59
N SER A 71 -2.54 -10.48 -15.67
CA SER A 71 -2.98 -11.88 -15.86
C SER A 71 -4.49 -12.06 -15.79
N LYS A 72 -5.22 -11.03 -15.39
CA LYS A 72 -6.68 -11.04 -15.19
C LYS A 72 -7.15 -11.86 -13.99
N ASP A 73 -6.24 -12.22 -13.09
CA ASP A 73 -6.63 -12.77 -11.79
C ASP A 73 -7.36 -11.73 -10.96
N ASN A 74 -6.99 -10.47 -11.10
CA ASN A 74 -7.72 -9.35 -10.55
C ASN A 74 -8.12 -8.37 -11.66
N ASP A 75 -9.23 -7.70 -11.47
CA ASP A 75 -9.77 -6.68 -12.39
C ASP A 75 -9.47 -5.28 -11.92
N ILE A 76 -9.37 -5.11 -10.61
CA ILE A 76 -9.16 -3.83 -9.94
C ILE A 76 -8.13 -4.06 -8.85
N LEU A 77 -7.22 -3.10 -8.66
CA LEU A 77 -6.32 -3.10 -7.51
C LEU A 77 -6.56 -1.84 -6.69
N ILE A 78 -6.76 -2.02 -5.39
CA ILE A 78 -6.78 -0.94 -4.43
C ILE A 78 -5.97 -1.39 -3.22
N SER A 79 -4.82 -0.76 -2.98
CA SER A 79 -3.89 -1.22 -1.95
C SER A 79 -2.88 -0.12 -1.57
N GLY A 80 -3.38 1.11 -1.36
CA GLY A 80 -2.48 2.23 -1.10
C GLY A 80 -1.42 2.36 -2.19
N ILE A 81 -1.83 2.25 -3.45
CA ILE A 81 -0.90 2.22 -4.58
C ILE A 81 -0.61 3.64 -5.03
N THR A 82 0.63 4.07 -4.83
CA THR A 82 1.07 5.37 -5.32
C THR A 82 1.11 5.40 -6.84
N ILE A 83 0.49 6.42 -7.41
CA ILE A 83 0.52 6.69 -8.84
C ILE A 83 1.92 7.19 -9.20
N THR A 84 2.61 6.48 -10.10
CA THR A 84 3.91 6.88 -10.61
C THR A 84 3.92 6.80 -12.13
N ASP A 85 4.82 7.55 -12.77
CA ASP A 85 4.98 7.49 -14.22
C ASP A 85 5.37 6.09 -14.68
N GLU A 86 6.24 5.41 -13.92
CA GLU A 86 6.63 4.04 -14.23
C GLU A 86 5.42 3.11 -14.20
N ARG A 87 4.61 3.20 -13.15
CA ARG A 87 3.41 2.35 -13.02
C ARG A 87 2.36 2.65 -14.07
N ARG A 88 2.27 3.92 -14.52
CA ARG A 88 1.36 4.31 -15.60
C ARG A 88 1.70 3.67 -16.94
N GLN A 89 2.92 3.15 -17.10
CA GLN A 89 3.31 2.46 -18.33
C GLN A 89 2.57 1.14 -18.53
N THR A 90 2.14 0.51 -17.44
CA THR A 90 1.49 -0.80 -17.49
C THR A 90 0.08 -0.82 -16.92
N MET A 91 -0.33 0.24 -16.23
CA MET A 91 -1.65 0.32 -15.58
C MET A 91 -2.28 1.68 -15.83
N ALA A 92 -3.60 1.72 -15.83
CA ALA A 92 -4.36 2.96 -15.75
C ALA A 92 -4.76 3.18 -14.30
N PHE A 93 -4.86 4.45 -13.90
CA PHE A 93 -5.24 4.81 -12.54
C PHE A 93 -6.50 5.66 -12.54
N SER A 94 -7.28 5.52 -11.49
CA SER A 94 -8.35 6.44 -11.17
C SER A 94 -7.79 7.83 -10.85
N ARG A 95 -8.67 8.80 -10.65
CA ARG A 95 -8.27 10.04 -9.99
C ARG A 95 -7.72 9.70 -8.61
N PRO A 96 -6.74 10.50 -8.11
CA PRO A 96 -6.20 10.29 -6.78
C PRO A 96 -7.30 10.36 -5.72
N TYR A 97 -7.17 9.50 -4.70
CA TYR A 97 -8.15 9.50 -3.60
C TYR A 97 -7.53 9.80 -2.23
N PHE A 98 -6.20 9.82 -2.13
CA PHE A 98 -5.51 10.08 -0.87
C PHE A 98 -4.10 10.58 -1.16
N GLU A 99 -3.58 11.44 -0.28
CA GLU A 99 -2.21 11.95 -0.38
C GLU A 99 -1.37 11.48 0.79
N VAL A 100 -0.12 11.10 0.52
CA VAL A 100 0.88 10.74 1.53
C VAL A 100 2.24 11.28 1.09
N LYS A 101 3.19 11.24 2.03
CA LYS A 101 4.63 11.38 1.75
C LYS A 101 5.34 10.18 2.35
N GLN A 102 6.49 9.85 1.82
CA GLN A 102 7.38 8.93 2.52
C GLN A 102 8.00 9.68 3.69
N VAL A 103 8.02 9.03 4.85
CA VAL A 103 8.66 9.56 6.06
C VAL A 103 9.54 8.49 6.68
N VAL A 104 10.47 8.92 7.52
CA VAL A 104 11.38 8.01 8.22
C VAL A 104 10.94 7.92 9.68
N LEU A 105 10.66 6.70 10.13
CA LEU A 105 10.35 6.41 11.52
C LEU A 105 11.60 5.85 12.19
N VAL A 106 12.09 6.55 13.21
CA VAL A 106 13.31 6.16 13.93
C VAL A 106 12.92 5.66 15.30
N SER A 107 13.45 4.50 15.69
CA SER A 107 13.23 3.93 17.02
C SER A 107 13.99 4.73 18.09
N ASP A 108 13.60 4.54 19.34
CA ASP A 108 14.17 5.26 20.48
C ASP A 108 15.66 5.00 20.64
N GLY A 109 16.37 6.00 21.17
CA GLY A 109 17.77 5.84 21.56
C GLY A 109 18.82 6.16 20.52
N HIS A 110 18.44 6.68 19.35
CA HIS A 110 19.39 6.89 18.24
C HIS A 110 19.76 8.34 17.97
N ASN A 111 19.25 9.29 18.74
CA ASN A 111 19.60 10.72 18.66
C ASN A 111 19.59 11.25 17.22
N ILE A 112 18.51 11.00 16.50
CA ILE A 112 18.30 11.47 15.13
C ILE A 112 17.35 12.66 15.17
N GLN A 113 17.79 13.79 14.62
CA GLN A 113 17.01 15.03 14.61
C GLN A 113 16.70 15.51 13.21
N SER A 114 17.49 15.08 12.22
CA SER A 114 17.32 15.52 10.84
C SER A 114 17.74 14.43 9.87
N VAL A 115 17.45 14.66 8.61
CA VAL A 115 17.82 13.75 7.49
C VAL A 115 19.33 13.46 7.48
N ASN A 116 20.17 14.46 7.77
CA ASN A 116 21.62 14.26 7.74
C ASN A 116 22.10 13.28 8.80
N ASP A 117 21.37 13.14 9.91
CA ASP A 117 21.73 12.20 10.96
C ASP A 117 21.44 10.75 10.60
N LEU A 118 20.66 10.49 9.56
CA LEU A 118 20.31 9.12 9.13
C LEU A 118 21.51 8.31 8.71
N THR A 119 22.60 8.96 8.28
CA THR A 119 23.85 8.27 7.92
C THR A 119 24.51 7.60 9.12
N LYS A 120 24.15 7.99 10.36
CA LYS A 120 24.63 7.36 11.58
C LYS A 120 23.99 6.00 11.86
N LEU A 121 22.86 5.71 11.23
CA LEU A 121 22.14 4.48 11.42
C LEU A 121 22.76 3.36 10.61
N ASP A 122 22.73 2.14 11.16
CA ASP A 122 23.28 0.97 10.50
C ASP A 122 22.35 0.42 9.43
N LYS A 123 21.06 0.27 9.77
CA LYS A 123 20.06 -0.32 8.86
C LYS A 123 18.76 0.48 8.86
N ILE A 124 18.25 0.69 7.67
CA ILE A 124 16.94 1.28 7.43
C ILE A 124 16.08 0.25 6.69
N ALA A 125 14.94 -0.09 7.28
CA ALA A 125 14.04 -1.11 6.75
C ALA A 125 13.01 -0.51 5.78
N VAL A 126 12.77 -1.20 4.69
CA VAL A 126 11.74 -0.85 3.70
C VAL A 126 11.04 -2.13 3.22
N SER A 127 9.85 -1.97 2.69
CA SER A 127 9.16 -3.06 1.99
C SER A 127 9.58 -3.04 0.51
N THR A 128 9.97 -4.19 -0.01
CA THR A 128 10.49 -4.31 -1.38
C THR A 128 9.47 -3.84 -2.42
N GLY A 129 9.91 -3.04 -3.37
CA GLY A 129 9.11 -2.61 -4.52
C GLY A 129 8.06 -1.55 -4.21
N THR A 130 8.10 -0.96 -3.02
CA THR A 130 7.25 0.17 -2.64
C THR A 130 7.94 1.49 -2.94
N THR A 131 7.20 2.59 -2.89
CA THR A 131 7.81 3.91 -3.03
C THR A 131 8.76 4.24 -1.86
N GLY A 132 8.54 3.61 -0.69
CA GLY A 132 9.50 3.69 0.43
C GLY A 132 10.85 3.07 0.09
N ASP A 133 10.86 1.94 -0.62
CA ASP A 133 12.09 1.33 -1.12
C ASP A 133 12.80 2.28 -2.09
N TYR A 134 12.08 2.87 -3.03
CA TYR A 134 12.65 3.80 -4.01
C TYR A 134 13.18 5.07 -3.32
N ALA A 135 12.49 5.55 -2.30
CA ALA A 135 12.94 6.69 -1.49
C ALA A 135 14.26 6.37 -0.77
N ALA A 136 14.38 5.17 -0.21
CA ALA A 136 15.61 4.70 0.43
C ALA A 136 16.77 4.64 -0.56
N GLN A 137 16.52 4.14 -1.77
CA GLN A 137 17.52 4.09 -2.82
C GLN A 137 18.02 5.48 -3.19
N LYS A 138 17.11 6.45 -3.22
CA LYS A 138 17.44 7.83 -3.53
C LYS A 138 18.29 8.47 -2.43
N LEU A 139 18.03 8.16 -1.16
CA LEU A 139 18.77 8.70 -0.03
C LEU A 139 20.14 8.08 0.15
N PHE A 140 20.24 6.75 -0.01
CA PHE A 140 21.42 5.98 0.38
C PHE A 140 22.14 5.34 -0.79
N GLY A 141 21.54 5.30 -1.97
CA GLY A 141 22.05 4.61 -3.14
C GLY A 141 21.34 3.28 -3.37
N ALA A 142 21.21 2.88 -4.64
CA ALA A 142 20.44 1.71 -5.06
C ALA A 142 20.98 0.39 -4.50
N THR A 143 22.27 0.33 -4.22
CA THR A 143 22.94 -0.88 -3.73
C THR A 143 23.50 -0.73 -2.32
N SER A 144 23.07 0.32 -1.59
CA SER A 144 23.59 0.57 -0.24
C SER A 144 23.28 -0.59 0.71
N PRO A 145 24.26 -1.08 1.46
CA PRO A 145 24.02 -2.11 2.48
C PRO A 145 23.21 -1.60 3.66
N LYS A 146 23.00 -0.30 3.79
CA LYS A 146 22.15 0.28 4.83
C LYS A 146 20.68 -0.04 4.63
N VAL A 147 20.24 -0.29 3.41
CA VAL A 147 18.84 -0.55 3.09
C VAL A 147 18.55 -2.04 3.24
N ALA A 148 17.73 -2.37 4.23
CA ALA A 148 17.27 -3.74 4.47
C ALA A 148 15.85 -3.87 3.92
N ARG A 149 15.65 -4.80 2.99
CA ARG A 149 14.39 -5.00 2.28
C ARG A 149 13.66 -6.20 2.82
N PHE A 150 12.37 -6.02 3.07
CA PHE A 150 11.49 -7.06 3.58
C PHE A 150 10.29 -7.22 2.62
N GLU A 151 9.66 -8.38 2.67
CA GLU A 151 8.59 -8.72 1.75
C GLU A 151 7.35 -7.84 1.92
N ASN A 152 7.06 -7.42 3.17
CA ASN A 152 5.83 -6.69 3.47
C ASN A 152 6.02 -5.75 4.67
N LEU A 153 4.99 -4.95 4.95
CA LEU A 153 5.00 -3.98 6.03
C LEU A 153 5.15 -4.62 7.42
N PRO A 154 4.42 -5.70 7.77
CA PRO A 154 4.61 -6.33 9.09
C PRO A 154 6.04 -6.79 9.35
N LEU A 155 6.73 -7.34 8.36
CA LEU A 155 8.13 -7.74 8.49
C LEU A 155 9.04 -6.52 8.60
N THR A 156 8.76 -5.46 7.89
CA THR A 156 9.49 -4.19 7.98
C THR A 156 9.39 -3.62 9.40
N ILE A 157 8.18 -3.57 9.94
CA ILE A 157 7.92 -3.10 11.31
C ILE A 157 8.61 -4.01 12.34
N LYS A 158 8.56 -5.32 12.14
CA LYS A 158 9.20 -6.27 13.05
C LYS A 158 10.70 -6.05 13.11
N ALA A 159 11.34 -5.75 11.99
CA ALA A 159 12.77 -5.43 11.98
C ALA A 159 13.07 -4.20 12.83
N LEU A 160 12.21 -3.18 12.76
CA LEU A 160 12.33 -1.99 13.60
C LEU A 160 12.15 -2.34 15.09
N GLU A 161 11.12 -3.13 15.40
CA GLU A 161 10.79 -3.48 16.79
C GLU A 161 11.84 -4.36 17.46
N THR A 162 12.48 -5.22 16.69
CA THR A 162 13.47 -6.17 17.23
C THR A 162 14.90 -5.64 17.19
N GLY A 163 15.12 -4.43 16.68
CA GLY A 163 16.44 -3.84 16.56
C GLY A 163 17.25 -4.29 15.34
N GLY A 164 16.64 -5.07 14.44
CA GLY A 164 17.27 -5.43 13.17
C GLY A 164 17.46 -4.25 12.23
N ALA A 165 16.65 -3.22 12.42
CA ALA A 165 16.83 -1.92 11.78
C ALA A 165 16.55 -0.82 12.81
N GLN A 166 17.17 0.34 12.66
CA GLN A 166 17.01 1.46 13.58
C GLN A 166 15.97 2.46 13.07
N ALA A 167 15.60 2.34 11.82
CA ALA A 167 14.58 3.16 11.20
C ALA A 167 13.86 2.39 10.10
N MET A 168 12.70 2.89 9.69
CA MET A 168 12.01 2.41 8.50
C MET A 168 11.48 3.59 7.70
N ILE A 169 11.29 3.39 6.40
CA ILE A 169 10.68 4.38 5.51
C ILE A 169 9.37 3.80 5.00
N SER A 170 8.30 4.54 5.19
CA SER A 170 6.96 4.15 4.74
C SER A 170 6.06 5.37 4.59
N ASP A 171 4.87 5.14 4.13
CA ASP A 171 3.86 6.17 3.88
C ASP A 171 3.46 6.88 5.18
N SER A 172 3.34 8.19 5.14
CA SER A 172 3.12 9.01 6.32
C SER A 172 1.87 8.62 7.12
N ALA A 173 0.77 8.28 6.47
CA ALA A 173 -0.45 7.85 7.16
C ALA A 173 -0.29 6.50 7.85
N VAL A 174 0.48 5.60 7.25
CA VAL A 174 0.79 4.28 7.83
C VAL A 174 1.67 4.46 9.06
N VAL A 175 2.71 5.26 8.95
CA VAL A 175 3.62 5.57 10.07
C VAL A 175 2.84 6.25 11.20
N GLY A 176 1.99 7.24 10.87
CA GLY A 176 1.18 7.93 11.86
C GLY A 176 0.25 7.00 12.62
N ASN A 177 -0.40 6.09 11.91
CA ASN A 177 -1.26 5.07 12.52
C ASN A 177 -0.47 4.15 13.47
N TYR A 178 0.70 3.71 13.03
CA TYR A 178 1.56 2.84 13.82
C TYR A 178 2.01 3.54 15.11
N VAL A 179 2.48 4.78 15.01
CA VAL A 179 2.94 5.56 16.17
C VAL A 179 1.80 5.77 17.16
N LYS A 180 0.61 6.11 16.66
CA LYS A 180 -0.58 6.30 17.50
C LYS A 180 -0.92 5.03 18.29
N ASN A 181 -0.82 3.86 17.66
CA ASN A 181 -1.16 2.58 18.28
C ASN A 181 -0.03 2.00 19.13
N ASN A 182 1.14 2.63 19.13
CA ASN A 182 2.30 2.22 19.91
C ASN A 182 2.86 3.40 20.72
N SER A 183 1.97 4.19 21.31
CA SER A 183 2.29 5.46 21.97
C SER A 183 3.18 5.34 23.19
N LYS A 184 3.38 4.13 23.72
CA LYS A 184 4.28 3.90 24.86
C LYS A 184 5.77 3.95 24.47
N GLN A 185 6.07 3.87 23.17
CA GLN A 185 7.43 3.95 22.65
C GLN A 185 7.72 5.36 22.17
N ASN A 186 8.97 5.77 22.33
CA ASN A 186 9.43 7.09 21.91
C ASN A 186 10.01 7.00 20.50
N PHE A 187 9.16 7.23 19.51
CA PHE A 187 9.59 7.28 18.12
C PHE A 187 9.90 8.74 17.72
N THR A 188 10.81 8.87 16.77
CA THR A 188 11.06 10.13 16.08
C THR A 188 10.64 9.96 14.62
N VAL A 189 9.79 10.84 14.11
CA VAL A 189 9.40 10.86 12.71
C VAL A 189 10.17 11.98 12.02
N ILE A 190 10.93 11.60 11.00
CA ILE A 190 11.73 12.55 10.22
C ILE A 190 11.04 12.78 8.89
N ASP A 191 10.69 14.04 8.62
CA ASP A 191 10.22 14.48 7.32
C ASP A 191 11.43 14.78 6.45
N VAL A 192 11.42 14.28 5.22
CA VAL A 192 12.48 14.52 4.25
C VAL A 192 11.96 15.50 3.22
N PRO A 193 12.45 16.76 3.22
CA PRO A 193 11.89 17.81 2.36
C PRO A 193 11.89 17.46 0.86
N ASP A 194 12.88 16.69 0.42
CA ASP A 194 13.03 16.31 -0.99
C ASP A 194 12.10 15.16 -1.41
N PHE A 195 11.42 14.52 -0.47
CA PHE A 195 10.46 13.49 -0.82
C PHE A 195 9.18 14.14 -1.34
N PRO A 196 8.69 13.72 -2.53
CA PRO A 196 7.52 14.34 -3.12
C PRO A 196 6.24 13.92 -2.37
N VAL A 197 5.20 14.74 -2.50
CA VAL A 197 3.84 14.33 -2.18
C VAL A 197 3.46 13.21 -3.16
N GLU A 198 2.92 12.14 -2.62
CA GLU A 198 2.47 10.97 -3.39
C GLU A 198 0.96 10.87 -3.31
N GLU A 199 0.37 10.33 -4.37
CA GLU A 199 -1.08 10.17 -4.46
C GLU A 199 -1.41 8.72 -4.72
N TYR A 200 -2.40 8.20 -3.96
CA TYR A 200 -2.91 6.86 -4.19
C TYR A 200 -3.99 6.88 -5.27
N GLY A 201 -3.99 5.85 -6.09
CA GLY A 201 -5.02 5.62 -7.08
C GLY A 201 -5.47 4.16 -7.11
N ILE A 202 -6.65 3.96 -7.67
CA ILE A 202 -7.16 2.63 -7.97
C ILE A 202 -6.61 2.23 -9.34
N ALA A 203 -6.03 1.04 -9.44
CA ALA A 203 -5.39 0.58 -10.66
C ALA A 203 -6.31 -0.33 -11.46
N LEU A 204 -6.30 -0.13 -12.77
CA LEU A 204 -7.05 -0.89 -13.76
C LEU A 204 -6.12 -1.28 -14.91
N ARG A 205 -6.50 -2.31 -15.67
CA ARG A 205 -5.85 -2.54 -16.95
C ARG A 205 -6.11 -1.36 -17.88
N PRO A 206 -5.16 -0.94 -18.71
CA PRO A 206 -5.38 0.18 -19.63
C PRO A 206 -6.59 -0.01 -20.54
N GLU A 207 -6.82 -1.22 -21.01
CA GLU A 207 -7.93 -1.54 -21.91
C GLU A 207 -9.30 -1.49 -21.24
N ASP A 208 -9.37 -1.55 -19.93
CA ASP A 208 -10.63 -1.58 -19.17
C ASP A 208 -11.07 -0.20 -18.67
N THR A 209 -10.32 0.84 -18.97
CA THR A 209 -10.57 2.20 -18.47
C THR A 209 -11.98 2.69 -18.80
N GLU A 210 -12.44 2.50 -20.03
CA GLU A 210 -13.77 2.91 -20.45
C GLU A 210 -14.88 2.08 -19.79
N LYS A 211 -14.59 0.80 -19.57
CA LYS A 211 -15.54 -0.15 -19.01
C LYS A 211 -15.89 0.14 -17.55
N LEU A 212 -14.92 0.63 -16.79
CA LEU A 212 -15.04 0.90 -15.36
C LEU A 212 -15.04 2.39 -15.03
N LYS A 213 -15.18 3.22 -16.00
CA LYS A 213 -15.20 4.67 -15.87
C LYS A 213 -16.55 5.12 -15.33
N LYS A 214 -16.65 5.23 -14.01
CA LYS A 214 -17.88 5.72 -13.37
C LYS A 214 -17.58 6.48 -12.08
#